data_137319e243e6d4e4ee3971529cdf6142
#
_entry.id   137319e243e6d4e4ee3971529cdf6142
#
_cell.length_a   1.000
_cell.length_b   1.000
_cell.length_c   1.000
_cell.angle_alpha   90.00
_cell.angle_beta   90.00
_cell.angle_gamma   90.00
#
_symmetry.space_group_name_H-M   'P 1'
#
loop_
_entity.id
_entity.type
_entity.pdbx_description
1 polymer ?
#
loop_
_entity_poly.entity_id
_entity_poly.type
_entity_poly.pdbx_seq_one_letter_code
_entity_poly.pdbx_strand_id
1 'polypeptide(L)'
;MRTISSLAILVAACVLAGCGSNGLAAKAMEATGLRKPPELPDAQKPPRSVALRLHASPKLNVDKRGQPIALAVRLYKLRQKDGFEQAPYAAFLNPQAERDSLGPDLLEVREIMLVPGQRYEVTEKLGREAGYLAVVALFQRPAEGRWRTAVPAADAERSGLTLGLHACAMTVGGSSEAATLSSVRCQ
;
A
#
# COMPACT_ATOMS: atom_id res chain seq x y z
N MET A 1 -51.53 55.54 37.78
CA MET A 1 -51.11 56.31 36.58
C MET A 1 -49.60 56.41 36.61
N ARG A 2 -48.89 55.99 35.52
CA ARG A 2 -47.45 55.97 35.37
C ARG A 2 -46.75 54.73 35.96
N THR A 3 -46.62 53.66 35.18
CA THR A 3 -45.48 52.74 35.21
C THR A 3 -45.62 51.70 34.11
N ILE A 4 -45.66 52.12 32.84
CA ILE A 4 -45.59 51.19 31.70
C ILE A 4 -44.75 51.89 30.61
N SER A 5 -43.45 51.97 30.78
CA SER A 5 -42.56 52.53 29.76
C SER A 5 -41.11 52.09 29.87
N SER A 6 -40.77 51.11 30.71
CA SER A 6 -39.35 50.68 30.88
C SER A 6 -39.05 49.26 30.43
N LEU A 7 -40.00 48.53 29.85
CA LEU A 7 -39.79 47.13 29.48
C LEU A 7 -39.60 46.89 27.95
N ALA A 8 -39.67 47.96 27.14
CA ALA A 8 -39.60 47.84 25.68
C ALA A 8 -38.19 48.08 25.06
N ILE A 9 -37.18 48.44 25.85
CA ILE A 9 -35.85 48.82 25.31
C ILE A 9 -34.81 47.70 25.47
N LEU A 10 -35.09 46.62 26.21
CA LEU A 10 -34.12 45.55 26.48
C LEU A 10 -34.17 44.36 25.53
N VAL A 11 -35.06 44.36 24.54
CA VAL A 11 -35.19 43.27 23.56
C VAL A 11 -34.49 43.55 22.20
N ALA A 12 -34.11 44.80 21.93
CA ALA A 12 -33.52 45.20 20.65
C ALA A 12 -31.98 45.07 20.56
N ALA A 13 -31.29 44.69 21.63
CA ALA A 13 -29.82 44.63 21.67
C ALA A 13 -29.21 43.23 21.42
N CYS A 14 -30.03 42.17 21.24
CA CYS A 14 -29.52 40.79 21.08
C CYS A 14 -29.43 40.28 19.64
N VAL A 15 -29.66 41.09 18.60
CA VAL A 15 -29.73 40.62 17.22
C VAL A 15 -28.51 40.95 16.37
N LEU A 16 -27.48 41.62 16.89
CA LEU A 16 -26.30 42.04 16.12
C LEU A 16 -24.98 41.34 16.49
N ALA A 17 -25.00 40.24 17.25
CA ALA A 17 -23.82 39.41 17.52
C ALA A 17 -23.81 38.07 16.74
N GLY A 18 -24.38 38.01 15.56
CA GLY A 18 -24.60 36.79 14.76
C GLY A 18 -23.59 36.52 13.67
N CYS A 19 -22.42 37.14 13.65
CA CYS A 19 -21.41 36.87 12.62
C CYS A 19 -20.05 36.52 13.23
N GLY A 20 -19.87 35.28 13.70
CA GLY A 20 -18.57 34.84 14.21
C GLY A 20 -18.54 33.51 14.95
N SER A 21 -19.67 32.81 15.10
CA SER A 21 -19.75 31.63 15.99
C SER A 21 -19.62 30.25 15.27
N ASN A 22 -19.36 30.22 13.96
CA ASN A 22 -19.25 28.96 13.23
C ASN A 22 -18.05 28.09 13.66
N GLY A 23 -17.00 28.70 14.24
CA GLY A 23 -15.82 27.97 14.72
C GLY A 23 -16.00 27.31 16.09
N LEU A 24 -16.73 27.96 17.03
CA LEU A 24 -16.91 27.43 18.39
C LEU A 24 -17.98 26.33 18.43
N ALA A 25 -19.09 26.50 17.69
CA ALA A 25 -20.11 25.46 17.55
C ALA A 25 -19.58 24.23 16.83
N ALA A 26 -18.77 24.41 15.80
CA ALA A 26 -18.12 23.29 15.09
C ALA A 26 -17.16 22.51 16.01
N LYS A 27 -16.32 23.21 16.80
CA LYS A 27 -15.43 22.57 17.79
C LYS A 27 -16.19 21.88 18.93
N ALA A 28 -17.30 22.44 19.39
CA ALA A 28 -18.14 21.81 20.40
C ALA A 28 -18.81 20.53 19.88
N MET A 29 -19.25 20.50 18.62
CA MET A 29 -19.80 19.30 17.97
C MET A 29 -18.72 18.23 17.70
N GLU A 30 -17.49 18.61 17.46
CA GLU A 30 -16.35 17.70 17.37
C GLU A 30 -16.02 17.06 18.72
N ALA A 31 -15.98 17.85 19.79
CA ALA A 31 -15.70 17.37 21.16
C ALA A 31 -16.78 16.42 21.70
N THR A 32 -18.01 16.52 21.19
CA THR A 32 -19.14 15.64 21.56
C THR A 32 -19.26 14.40 20.67
N GLY A 33 -18.35 14.21 19.69
CA GLY A 33 -18.40 13.08 18.75
C GLY A 33 -19.53 13.14 17.70
N LEU A 34 -20.26 14.26 17.65
CA LEU A 34 -21.38 14.46 16.72
C LEU A 34 -20.92 14.92 15.33
N ARG A 35 -19.65 15.28 15.18
CA ARG A 35 -19.04 15.63 13.91
C ARG A 35 -17.71 14.88 13.74
N LYS A 36 -17.55 14.16 12.65
CA LYS A 36 -16.28 13.52 12.31
C LYS A 36 -15.21 14.63 12.15
N PRO A 37 -14.03 14.49 12.79
CA PRO A 37 -12.93 15.45 12.59
C PRO A 37 -12.63 15.64 11.11
N PRO A 38 -12.22 16.83 10.67
CA PRO A 38 -11.80 17.03 9.29
C PRO A 38 -10.66 16.07 8.95
N GLU A 39 -10.79 15.39 7.81
CA GLU A 39 -9.79 14.44 7.36
C GLU A 39 -8.47 15.17 7.08
N LEU A 40 -7.38 14.71 7.71
CA LEU A 40 -6.06 15.28 7.49
C LEU A 40 -5.66 15.15 6.02
N PRO A 41 -5.01 16.16 5.43
CA PRO A 41 -4.36 16.04 4.13
C PRO A 41 -3.44 14.81 4.09
N ASP A 42 -3.36 14.12 2.96
CA ASP A 42 -2.59 12.86 2.86
C ASP A 42 -1.14 13.01 3.31
N ALA A 43 -0.50 14.14 3.03
CA ALA A 43 0.86 14.43 3.48
C ALA A 43 1.04 14.48 5.01
N GLN A 44 -0.06 14.71 5.77
CA GLN A 44 -0.06 14.78 7.23
C GLN A 44 -0.52 13.48 7.90
N LYS A 45 -1.04 12.54 7.12
CA LYS A 45 -1.44 11.23 7.64
C LYS A 45 -0.19 10.39 7.97
N PRO A 46 -0.25 9.55 9.02
CA PRO A 46 0.86 8.63 9.31
C PRO A 46 1.10 7.68 8.14
N PRO A 47 2.32 7.12 8.01
CA PRO A 47 2.61 6.10 7.01
C PRO A 47 1.61 4.94 7.05
N ARG A 48 1.27 4.40 5.88
CA ARG A 48 0.43 3.20 5.77
C ARG A 48 1.15 2.00 6.39
N SER A 49 0.38 1.11 7.01
CA SER A 49 0.88 -0.14 7.58
C SER A 49 0.32 -1.31 6.78
N VAL A 50 1.18 -2.06 6.10
CA VAL A 50 0.79 -3.17 5.25
C VAL A 50 1.28 -4.48 5.84
N ALA A 51 0.38 -5.39 6.16
CA ALA A 51 0.73 -6.75 6.54
C ALA A 51 1.18 -7.52 5.29
N LEU A 52 2.47 -7.81 5.20
CA LEU A 52 3.07 -8.60 4.11
C LEU A 52 3.33 -10.03 4.56
N ARG A 53 2.86 -11.01 3.78
CA ARG A 53 3.07 -12.45 4.01
C ARG A 53 3.63 -13.09 2.75
N LEU A 54 4.79 -13.70 2.85
CA LEU A 54 5.44 -14.44 1.76
C LEU A 54 5.51 -15.92 2.16
N HIS A 55 4.89 -16.78 1.36
CA HIS A 55 4.84 -18.22 1.58
C HIS A 55 5.66 -18.92 0.51
N ALA A 56 6.87 -19.34 0.85
CA ALA A 56 7.73 -20.10 -0.02
C ALA A 56 7.33 -21.59 -0.05
N SER A 57 7.06 -22.10 -1.25
CA SER A 57 6.80 -23.52 -1.46
C SER A 57 8.02 -24.38 -1.09
N PRO A 58 7.86 -25.64 -0.63
CA PRO A 58 8.96 -26.59 -0.55
C PRO A 58 9.72 -26.79 -1.89
N LYS A 59 9.05 -26.56 -3.04
CA LYS A 59 9.66 -26.57 -4.38
C LYS A 59 9.93 -25.13 -4.87
N LEU A 60 10.48 -24.27 -4.01
CA LEU A 60 10.78 -22.89 -4.36
C LEU A 60 11.91 -22.82 -5.39
N ASN A 61 11.75 -21.94 -6.41
CA ASN A 61 12.83 -21.51 -7.31
C ASN A 61 13.71 -22.65 -7.82
N VAL A 62 13.09 -23.64 -8.48
CA VAL A 62 13.81 -24.85 -8.91
C VAL A 62 14.87 -24.54 -9.98
N ASP A 63 16.05 -25.13 -9.80
CA ASP A 63 17.15 -25.07 -10.76
C ASP A 63 16.92 -25.94 -12.00
N LYS A 64 17.91 -26.01 -12.90
CA LYS A 64 17.85 -26.85 -14.11
C LYS A 64 17.77 -28.36 -13.80
N ARG A 65 18.14 -28.78 -12.59
CA ARG A 65 18.10 -30.15 -12.10
C ARG A 65 16.82 -30.46 -11.34
N GLY A 66 15.89 -29.45 -11.21
CA GLY A 66 14.66 -29.57 -10.44
C GLY A 66 14.88 -29.47 -8.93
N GLN A 67 16.06 -29.02 -8.46
CA GLN A 67 16.34 -28.87 -7.06
C GLN A 67 15.83 -27.51 -6.56
N PRO A 68 15.14 -27.47 -5.41
CA PRO A 68 14.72 -26.21 -4.79
C PRO A 68 15.94 -25.42 -4.30
N ILE A 69 15.96 -24.12 -4.58
CA ILE A 69 17.02 -23.22 -4.12
C ILE A 69 16.42 -21.95 -3.50
N ALA A 70 17.24 -21.18 -2.81
CA ALA A 70 16.83 -19.89 -2.25
C ALA A 70 16.37 -18.91 -3.36
N LEU A 71 15.49 -17.99 -2.98
CA LEU A 71 14.91 -16.98 -3.85
C LEU A 71 15.08 -15.58 -3.27
N ALA A 72 15.72 -14.69 -4.01
CA ALA A 72 15.68 -13.27 -3.68
C ALA A 72 14.34 -12.67 -4.13
N VAL A 73 13.71 -11.97 -3.20
CA VAL A 73 12.45 -11.23 -3.42
C VAL A 73 12.71 -9.77 -3.11
N ARG A 74 12.42 -8.88 -4.05
CA ARG A 74 12.54 -7.44 -3.86
C ARG A 74 11.19 -6.79 -3.66
N LEU A 75 11.08 -5.98 -2.63
CA LEU A 75 9.93 -5.13 -2.33
C LEU A 75 10.25 -3.71 -2.77
N TYR A 76 9.35 -3.11 -3.53
CA TYR A 76 9.48 -1.75 -4.06
C TYR A 76 8.36 -0.87 -3.52
N LYS A 77 8.71 0.30 -3.04
CA LYS A 77 7.76 1.39 -2.78
C LYS A 77 7.85 2.34 -3.97
N LEU A 78 6.76 2.47 -4.70
CA LEU A 78 6.72 3.23 -5.97
C LEU A 78 5.70 4.36 -5.91
N ARG A 79 5.99 5.49 -6.58
CA ARG A 79 5.00 6.55 -6.83
C ARG A 79 3.99 6.09 -7.89
N GLN A 80 4.50 5.64 -9.04
CA GLN A 80 3.74 5.09 -10.16
C GLN A 80 4.27 3.70 -10.52
N LYS A 81 3.45 2.90 -11.18
CA LYS A 81 3.80 1.51 -11.53
C LYS A 81 4.21 1.30 -12.98
N ASP A 82 4.04 2.30 -13.84
CA ASP A 82 4.15 2.13 -15.29
C ASP A 82 5.56 1.69 -15.71
N GLY A 83 6.60 2.36 -15.23
CA GLY A 83 7.99 1.95 -15.47
C GLY A 83 8.29 0.53 -14.94
N PHE A 84 7.74 0.19 -13.79
CA PHE A 84 7.88 -1.14 -13.18
C PHE A 84 7.20 -2.23 -14.02
N GLU A 85 5.97 -1.97 -14.52
CA GLU A 85 5.22 -2.94 -15.33
C GLU A 85 5.81 -3.12 -16.74
N GLN A 86 6.45 -2.07 -17.29
CA GLN A 86 7.06 -2.11 -18.62
C GLN A 86 8.48 -2.71 -18.61
N ALA A 87 9.19 -2.63 -17.48
CA ALA A 87 10.57 -3.10 -17.39
C ALA A 87 10.66 -4.62 -17.68
N PRO A 88 11.58 -5.08 -18.54
CA PRO A 88 11.79 -6.49 -18.76
C PRO A 88 12.43 -7.16 -17.54
N TYR A 89 12.27 -8.46 -17.37
CA TYR A 89 12.86 -9.23 -16.26
C TYR A 89 14.38 -8.98 -16.10
N ALA A 90 15.09 -8.92 -17.22
CA ALA A 90 16.54 -8.68 -17.23
C ALA A 90 16.95 -7.34 -16.59
N ALA A 91 16.07 -6.33 -16.61
CA ALA A 91 16.36 -5.05 -15.95
C ALA A 91 16.51 -5.22 -14.43
N PHE A 92 15.72 -6.10 -13.81
CA PHE A 92 15.80 -6.38 -12.37
C PHE A 92 17.00 -7.26 -11.97
N LEU A 93 17.72 -7.81 -12.93
CA LEU A 93 18.99 -8.53 -12.69
C LEU A 93 20.21 -7.60 -12.71
N ASN A 94 20.04 -6.35 -13.14
CA ASN A 94 21.11 -5.35 -13.23
C ASN A 94 20.72 -4.10 -12.44
N PRO A 95 21.45 -3.72 -11.37
CA PRO A 95 21.07 -2.60 -10.53
C PRO A 95 21.01 -1.24 -11.25
N GLN A 96 21.79 -1.05 -12.32
CA GLN A 96 21.74 0.18 -13.12
C GLN A 96 20.50 0.21 -14.00
N ALA A 97 20.24 -0.88 -14.75
CA ALA A 97 19.06 -1.00 -15.60
C ALA A 97 17.74 -0.93 -14.79
N GLU A 98 17.75 -1.47 -13.58
CA GLU A 98 16.62 -1.35 -12.63
C GLU A 98 16.36 0.11 -12.27
N ARG A 99 17.38 0.85 -11.85
CA ARG A 99 17.26 2.29 -11.53
C ARG A 99 16.80 3.10 -12.74
N ASP A 100 17.37 2.84 -13.91
CA ASP A 100 17.03 3.56 -15.14
C ASP A 100 15.57 3.30 -15.57
N SER A 101 15.09 2.06 -15.38
CA SER A 101 13.71 1.68 -15.71
C SER A 101 12.67 2.26 -14.75
N LEU A 102 13.01 2.34 -13.47
CA LEU A 102 12.08 2.82 -12.44
C LEU A 102 12.17 4.34 -12.23
N GLY A 103 13.33 4.93 -12.51
CA GLY A 103 13.56 6.37 -12.47
C GLY A 103 13.10 7.03 -11.16
N PRO A 104 12.43 8.20 -11.24
CA PRO A 104 11.97 8.95 -10.08
C PRO A 104 10.79 8.31 -9.35
N ASP A 105 10.17 7.28 -9.92
CA ASP A 105 9.07 6.56 -9.30
C ASP A 105 9.54 5.60 -8.20
N LEU A 106 10.82 5.21 -8.20
CA LEU A 106 11.41 4.40 -7.15
C LEU A 106 11.66 5.22 -5.89
N LEU A 107 10.93 4.93 -4.83
CA LEU A 107 11.11 5.55 -3.51
C LEU A 107 12.06 4.74 -2.62
N GLU A 108 11.85 3.43 -2.60
CA GLU A 108 12.63 2.51 -1.77
C GLU A 108 12.59 1.11 -2.38
N VAL A 109 13.69 0.39 -2.27
CA VAL A 109 13.77 -1.05 -2.57
C VAL A 109 14.40 -1.78 -1.39
N ARG A 110 13.83 -2.94 -1.05
CA ARG A 110 14.36 -3.85 -0.02
C ARG A 110 14.37 -5.28 -0.55
N GLU A 111 15.45 -5.99 -0.31
CA GLU A 111 15.60 -7.39 -0.69
C GLU A 111 15.43 -8.32 0.52
N ILE A 112 14.75 -9.44 0.30
CA ILE A 112 14.50 -10.50 1.27
C ILE A 112 14.94 -11.81 0.62
N MET A 113 15.79 -12.59 1.29
CA MET A 113 16.14 -13.93 0.86
C MET A 113 15.22 -14.94 1.52
N LEU A 114 14.56 -15.77 0.71
CA LEU A 114 13.69 -16.84 1.19
C LEU A 114 14.29 -18.21 0.86
N VAL A 115 14.16 -19.16 1.80
CA VAL A 115 14.53 -20.55 1.59
C VAL A 115 13.27 -21.40 1.36
N PRO A 116 13.39 -22.58 0.70
CA PRO A 116 12.27 -23.48 0.45
C PRO A 116 11.50 -23.81 1.74
N GLY A 117 10.17 -23.72 1.70
CA GLY A 117 9.27 -23.97 2.84
C GLY A 117 9.13 -22.83 3.85
N GLN A 118 9.88 -21.76 3.71
CA GLN A 118 9.86 -20.61 4.64
C GLN A 118 8.55 -19.83 4.55
N ARG A 119 8.08 -19.37 5.72
CA ARG A 119 7.07 -18.30 5.84
C ARG A 119 7.74 -17.06 6.38
N TYR A 120 7.47 -15.93 5.75
CA TYR A 120 7.98 -14.63 6.16
C TYR A 120 6.80 -13.67 6.31
N GLU A 121 6.69 -13.07 7.48
CA GLU A 121 5.62 -12.13 7.80
C GLU A 121 6.22 -10.87 8.42
N VAL A 122 5.78 -9.72 7.93
CA VAL A 122 6.24 -8.41 8.41
C VAL A 122 5.17 -7.35 8.16
N THR A 123 5.17 -6.31 8.97
CA THR A 123 4.40 -5.09 8.70
C THR A 123 5.31 -4.07 8.02
N GLU A 124 5.04 -3.80 6.74
CA GLU A 124 5.73 -2.77 5.97
C GLU A 124 5.14 -1.39 6.23
N LYS A 125 6.00 -0.40 6.37
CA LYS A 125 5.61 1.02 6.46
C LYS A 125 5.79 1.68 5.10
N LEU A 126 4.70 2.21 4.54
CA LEU A 126 4.71 2.95 3.27
C LEU A 126 4.40 4.42 3.55
N GLY A 127 5.29 5.32 3.14
CA GLY A 127 5.02 6.76 3.11
C GLY A 127 3.77 7.06 2.26
N ARG A 128 3.13 8.18 2.52
CA ARG A 128 1.91 8.56 1.78
C ARG A 128 2.18 8.90 0.31
N GLU A 129 3.42 9.23 -0.01
CA GLU A 129 3.91 9.42 -1.39
C GLU A 129 3.97 8.13 -2.20
N ALA A 130 4.00 6.95 -1.54
CA ALA A 130 3.96 5.66 -2.23
C ALA A 130 2.54 5.36 -2.71
N GLY A 131 2.34 5.33 -4.02
CA GLY A 131 1.10 4.92 -4.67
C GLY A 131 0.95 3.40 -4.75
N TYR A 132 2.08 2.68 -4.78
CA TYR A 132 2.11 1.22 -4.97
C TYR A 132 3.14 0.53 -4.08
N LEU A 133 2.78 -0.69 -3.64
CA LEU A 133 3.71 -1.70 -3.15
C LEU A 133 3.88 -2.73 -4.25
N ALA A 134 5.11 -2.86 -4.75
CA ALA A 134 5.40 -3.81 -5.82
C ALA A 134 6.40 -4.87 -5.35
N VAL A 135 6.37 -6.03 -5.99
CA VAL A 135 7.20 -7.18 -5.64
C VAL A 135 7.76 -7.83 -6.90
N VAL A 136 9.04 -8.12 -6.89
CA VAL A 136 9.73 -8.94 -7.88
C VAL A 136 10.31 -10.17 -7.21
N ALA A 137 10.03 -11.33 -7.75
CA ALA A 137 10.64 -12.60 -7.38
C ALA A 137 11.70 -12.97 -8.42
N LEU A 138 12.98 -12.97 -8.02
CA LEU A 138 14.12 -13.21 -8.92
C LEU A 138 14.35 -14.70 -9.14
N PHE A 139 13.36 -15.35 -9.75
CA PHE A 139 13.45 -16.78 -10.09
C PHE A 139 14.59 -17.06 -11.07
N GLN A 140 15.26 -18.18 -10.92
CA GLN A 140 16.28 -18.62 -11.87
C GLN A 140 15.71 -18.87 -13.28
N ARG A 141 14.44 -19.31 -13.34
CA ARG A 141 13.71 -19.65 -14.57
C ARG A 141 12.27 -19.13 -14.45
N PRO A 142 12.05 -17.82 -14.56
CA PRO A 142 10.72 -17.24 -14.31
C PRO A 142 9.70 -17.68 -15.35
N ALA A 143 8.50 -18.01 -14.89
CA ALA A 143 7.36 -18.14 -15.78
C ALA A 143 6.92 -16.76 -16.27
N GLU A 144 6.54 -16.66 -17.53
CA GLU A 144 6.13 -15.40 -18.15
C GLU A 144 4.99 -14.73 -17.38
N GLY A 145 5.14 -13.44 -17.10
CA GLY A 145 4.15 -12.63 -16.37
C GLY A 145 3.90 -13.03 -14.91
N ARG A 146 4.62 -14.03 -14.36
CA ARG A 146 4.38 -14.58 -13.03
C ARG A 146 5.51 -14.32 -12.02
N TRP A 147 6.36 -13.38 -12.27
CA TRP A 147 7.54 -13.08 -11.45
C TRP A 147 7.45 -11.71 -10.75
N ARG A 148 6.45 -10.89 -11.10
CA ARG A 148 6.22 -9.57 -10.49
C ARG A 148 4.74 -9.32 -10.22
N THR A 149 4.46 -8.39 -9.29
CA THR A 149 3.13 -7.81 -9.06
C THR A 149 3.28 -6.41 -8.52
N ALA A 150 2.29 -5.54 -8.77
CA ALA A 150 2.16 -4.22 -8.17
C ALA A 150 0.73 -4.04 -7.67
N VAL A 151 0.58 -3.64 -6.41
CA VAL A 151 -0.71 -3.46 -5.74
C VAL A 151 -0.83 -2.02 -5.28
N PRO A 152 -1.97 -1.33 -5.49
CA PRO A 152 -2.18 0.00 -4.93
C PRO A 152 -1.94 0.01 -3.42
N ALA A 153 -1.18 1.00 -2.93
CA ALA A 153 -0.80 1.08 -1.52
C ALA A 153 -2.02 1.14 -0.57
N ALA A 154 -3.11 1.78 -1.02
CA ALA A 154 -4.36 1.84 -0.25
C ALA A 154 -5.06 0.46 -0.14
N ASP A 155 -4.98 -0.36 -1.19
CA ASP A 155 -5.53 -1.70 -1.19
C ASP A 155 -4.69 -2.63 -0.31
N ALA A 156 -3.36 -2.53 -0.43
CA ALA A 156 -2.44 -3.26 0.42
C ALA A 156 -2.59 -2.90 1.91
N GLU A 157 -2.85 -1.63 2.25
CA GLU A 157 -3.15 -1.19 3.62
C GLU A 157 -4.43 -1.85 4.17
N ARG A 158 -5.47 -1.98 3.33
CA ARG A 158 -6.78 -2.52 3.76
C ARG A 158 -6.78 -4.04 3.92
N SER A 159 -6.16 -4.77 3.00
CA SER A 159 -6.25 -6.24 2.92
C SER A 159 -4.95 -6.96 3.31
N GLY A 160 -3.85 -6.22 3.44
CA GLY A 160 -2.52 -6.82 3.44
C GLY A 160 -2.15 -7.35 2.04
N LEU A 161 -0.95 -7.89 1.92
CA LEU A 161 -0.46 -8.55 0.71
C LEU A 161 0.08 -9.93 1.07
N THR A 162 -0.56 -10.96 0.53
CA THR A 162 -0.11 -12.36 0.70
C THR A 162 0.35 -12.90 -0.66
N LEU A 163 1.57 -13.41 -0.72
CA LEU A 163 2.17 -13.98 -1.92
C LEU A 163 2.57 -15.42 -1.70
N GLY A 164 2.19 -16.29 -2.62
CA GLY A 164 2.70 -17.65 -2.76
C GLY A 164 3.88 -17.67 -3.75
N LEU A 165 5.02 -18.23 -3.35
CA LEU A 165 6.22 -18.33 -4.17
C LEU A 165 6.51 -19.79 -4.45
N HIS A 166 6.54 -20.16 -5.74
CA HIS A 166 6.56 -21.55 -6.19
C HIS A 166 7.85 -21.87 -6.95
N ALA A 167 7.85 -22.91 -7.77
CA ALA A 167 9.01 -23.37 -8.52
C ALA A 167 9.59 -22.29 -9.46
N CYS A 168 8.72 -21.51 -10.12
CA CYS A 168 9.13 -20.46 -11.06
C CYS A 168 8.06 -19.35 -11.20
N ALA A 169 7.07 -19.34 -10.34
CA ALA A 169 5.93 -18.43 -10.42
C ALA A 169 5.52 -17.92 -9.04
N MET A 170 4.98 -16.71 -9.03
CA MET A 170 4.36 -16.08 -7.88
C MET A 170 2.85 -16.03 -8.06
N THR A 171 2.09 -16.19 -6.97
CA THR A 171 0.64 -15.99 -6.89
C THR A 171 0.31 -14.95 -5.86
N VAL A 172 -0.75 -14.16 -6.11
CA VAL A 172 -1.28 -13.20 -5.14
C VAL A 172 -2.44 -13.85 -4.40
N GLY A 173 -2.40 -13.83 -3.06
CA GLY A 173 -3.46 -14.39 -2.22
C GLY A 173 -4.79 -13.67 -2.44
N GLY A 174 -5.88 -14.46 -2.52
CA GLY A 174 -7.22 -13.96 -2.80
C GLY A 174 -7.55 -13.81 -4.29
N SER A 175 -6.59 -14.00 -5.21
CA SER A 175 -6.84 -14.07 -6.64
C SER A 175 -7.19 -15.50 -7.07
N SER A 176 -8.08 -15.65 -8.06
CA SER A 176 -8.40 -16.94 -8.69
C SER A 176 -7.20 -17.60 -9.41
N GLU A 177 -6.09 -16.87 -9.51
CA GLU A 177 -4.84 -17.32 -10.14
C GLU A 177 -4.14 -18.47 -9.40
N ALA A 178 -4.43 -18.68 -8.11
CA ALA A 178 -3.92 -19.83 -7.38
C ALA A 178 -4.34 -21.17 -8.02
N ALA A 179 -5.49 -21.20 -8.71
CA ALA A 179 -6.00 -22.39 -9.39
C ALA A 179 -5.28 -22.73 -10.70
N THR A 180 -4.50 -21.79 -11.28
CA THR A 180 -3.87 -21.96 -12.60
C THR A 180 -2.39 -22.35 -12.55
N LEU A 181 -1.84 -22.67 -11.38
CA LEU A 181 -0.43 -23.08 -11.25
C LEU A 181 -0.08 -24.38 -11.98
N SER A 182 -1.06 -25.26 -12.21
CA SER A 182 -0.85 -26.52 -12.93
C SER A 182 -0.48 -26.35 -14.42
N SER A 183 -0.76 -25.18 -15.00
CA SER A 183 -0.44 -24.86 -16.40
C SER A 183 0.83 -24.01 -16.57
N VAL A 184 1.49 -23.62 -15.47
CA VAL A 184 2.67 -22.74 -15.50
C VAL A 184 3.91 -23.54 -15.95
N ARG A 185 4.55 -23.06 -17.01
CA ARG A 185 5.83 -23.61 -17.50
C ARG A 185 6.98 -22.71 -17.08
N CYS A 186 7.99 -23.29 -16.44
CA CYS A 186 9.27 -22.63 -16.17
C CYS A 186 10.07 -22.53 -17.48
N GLN A 187 10.62 -21.37 -17.79
CA GLN A 187 11.46 -21.13 -18.99
C GLN A 187 12.89 -21.62 -18.80
#